data_39a7a66876e8fd2d511748b2edf9b6ff
#
_entry.id   39a7a66876e8fd2d511748b2edf9b6ff
#
_cell.length_a   1.000
_cell.length_b   1.000
_cell.length_c   1.000
_cell.angle_alpha   90.00
_cell.angle_beta   90.00
_cell.angle_gamma   90.00
#
_symmetry.space_group_name_H-M   'P 1'
#
loop_
_entity.id
_entity.type
_entity.pdbx_description
1 polymer ?
#
loop_
_entity_poly.entity_id
_entity_poly.type
_entity_poly.pdbx_seq_one_letter_code
_entity_poly.pdbx_strand_id
1 'polypeptide(L)'
;MKLIVCLDERGGMEFNKRRQSRDSRLIEDMLMLTEPSVLYISEYSKLLFPDNERVTVTDDTTFFMKESAEDYYFMEKKLPDLKSYPISELIIYHWNRHYPSDVWFDLDLSLFELCEIKDFEGSSHEKITREVFKKK
;
A
#
# COMPACT_ATOMS: atom_id res chain seq x y z
N MET A 1 -6.87 10.81 2.29
CA MET A 1 -5.87 9.78 2.61
C MET A 1 -5.35 9.16 1.33
N LYS A 2 -4.07 8.97 1.24
CA LYS A 2 -3.44 8.26 0.13
C LYS A 2 -3.05 6.87 0.63
N LEU A 3 -3.61 5.84 0.02
CA LEU A 3 -3.49 4.46 0.48
C LEU A 3 -2.51 3.68 -0.39
N ILE A 4 -1.63 2.91 0.23
CA ILE A 4 -0.68 2.02 -0.46
C ILE A 4 -0.97 0.58 -0.06
N VAL A 5 -1.07 -0.31 -1.05
CA VAL A 5 -1.27 -1.75 -0.82
C VAL A 5 -0.37 -2.57 -1.75
N CYS A 6 -0.07 -3.80 -1.33
CA CYS A 6 0.61 -4.79 -2.16
C CYS A 6 -0.34 -5.94 -2.43
N LEU A 7 -0.49 -6.34 -3.69
CA LEU A 7 -1.43 -7.36 -4.11
C LEU A 7 -0.74 -8.44 -4.95
N ASP A 8 -1.21 -9.68 -4.81
CA ASP A 8 -0.83 -10.74 -5.74
C ASP A 8 -1.65 -10.67 -7.03
N GLU A 9 -1.48 -11.63 -7.93
CA GLU A 9 -2.15 -11.65 -9.23
C GLU A 9 -3.69 -11.67 -9.15
N ARG A 10 -4.24 -12.09 -8.01
CA ARG A 10 -5.70 -12.17 -7.82
C ARG A 10 -6.23 -11.17 -6.82
N GLY A 11 -5.45 -10.15 -6.49
CA GLY A 11 -5.85 -9.13 -5.54
C GLY A 11 -5.75 -9.56 -4.08
N GLY A 12 -5.01 -10.64 -3.80
CA GLY A 12 -4.79 -11.11 -2.44
C GLY A 12 -3.86 -10.20 -1.65
N MET A 13 -4.13 -10.06 -0.37
CA MET A 13 -3.36 -9.21 0.55
C MET A 13 -2.62 -9.99 1.61
N GLU A 14 -3.26 -11.03 2.16
CA GLU A 14 -2.77 -11.78 3.31
C GLU A 14 -3.08 -13.24 3.17
N PHE A 15 -2.27 -14.05 3.84
CA PHE A 15 -2.57 -15.46 4.04
C PHE A 15 -2.21 -15.84 5.48
N ASN A 16 -3.14 -16.49 6.17
CA ASN A 16 -2.94 -16.96 7.55
C ASN A 16 -2.47 -15.83 8.48
N LYS A 17 -3.06 -14.67 8.35
CA LYS A 17 -2.76 -13.43 9.11
C LYS A 17 -1.35 -12.90 8.91
N ARG A 18 -0.69 -13.26 7.79
CA ARG A 18 0.67 -12.82 7.46
C ARG A 18 0.71 -12.20 6.08
N ARG A 19 1.73 -11.35 5.88
CA ARG A 19 1.98 -10.82 4.54
C ARG A 19 2.34 -11.95 3.57
N GLN A 20 1.98 -11.78 2.32
CA GLN A 20 2.29 -12.75 1.28
C GLN A 20 3.76 -12.76 0.89
N SER A 21 4.39 -11.59 0.88
CA SER A 21 5.78 -11.44 0.48
C SER A 21 6.36 -10.13 0.97
N ARG A 22 7.65 -9.92 0.70
CA ARG A 22 8.32 -8.63 0.94
C ARG A 22 9.43 -8.46 -0.09
N ASP A 23 9.83 -7.21 -0.31
CA ASP A 23 10.84 -6.86 -1.28
C ASP A 23 11.47 -5.53 -0.90
N SER A 24 12.80 -5.49 -0.74
CA SER A 24 13.49 -4.30 -0.30
C SER A 24 13.47 -3.17 -1.33
N ARG A 25 13.49 -3.50 -2.62
CA ARG A 25 13.40 -2.48 -3.68
C ARG A 25 12.02 -1.86 -3.76
N LEU A 26 10.97 -2.64 -3.47
CA LEU A 26 9.62 -2.09 -3.37
C LEU A 26 9.55 -1.06 -2.24
N ILE A 27 10.15 -1.36 -1.10
CA ILE A 27 10.19 -0.42 0.03
C ILE A 27 10.95 0.85 -0.36
N GLU A 28 12.09 0.72 -1.04
CA GLU A 28 12.84 1.90 -1.54
C GLU A 28 12.00 2.75 -2.50
N ASP A 29 11.30 2.11 -3.43
CA ASP A 29 10.42 2.82 -4.36
C ASP A 29 9.31 3.56 -3.61
N MET A 30 8.71 2.91 -2.61
CA MET A 30 7.67 3.52 -1.78
C MET A 30 8.19 4.75 -1.02
N LEU A 31 9.40 4.66 -0.46
CA LEU A 31 10.00 5.79 0.24
C LEU A 31 10.29 6.96 -0.69
N MET A 32 10.71 6.69 -1.92
CA MET A 32 10.94 7.73 -2.92
C MET A 32 9.62 8.35 -3.40
N LEU A 33 8.62 7.51 -3.67
CA LEU A 33 7.31 7.96 -4.16
C LEU A 33 6.62 8.90 -3.16
N THR A 34 6.76 8.63 -1.87
CA THR A 34 6.04 9.36 -0.83
C THR A 34 6.75 10.65 -0.38
N GLU A 35 7.99 10.91 -0.83
CA GLU A 35 8.68 12.16 -0.48
C GLU A 35 7.89 13.39 -0.95
N PRO A 36 7.85 14.48 -0.15
CA PRO A 36 8.38 14.66 1.20
C PRO A 36 7.34 14.38 2.31
N SER A 37 6.25 13.72 1.99
CA SER A 37 5.14 13.48 2.92
C SER A 37 5.48 12.45 4.00
N VAL A 38 4.65 12.37 5.03
CA VAL A 38 4.75 11.34 6.05
C VAL A 38 4.17 10.03 5.50
N LEU A 39 4.86 8.95 5.75
CA LEU A 39 4.38 7.60 5.46
C LEU A 39 4.03 6.92 6.78
N TYR A 40 2.73 6.70 6.98
CA TYR A 40 2.24 6.00 8.16
C TYR A 40 2.20 4.50 7.90
N ILE A 41 2.64 3.72 8.88
CA ILE A 41 2.63 2.26 8.82
C ILE A 41 2.10 1.72 10.14
N SER A 42 1.65 0.46 10.15
CA SER A 42 1.28 -0.22 11.39
C SER A 42 2.54 -0.76 12.09
N GLU A 43 2.41 -1.09 13.37
CA GLU A 43 3.49 -1.75 14.12
C GLU A 43 3.93 -3.04 13.42
N TYR A 44 2.99 -3.77 12.85
CA TYR A 44 3.26 -5.00 12.10
C TYR A 44 4.24 -4.78 10.94
N SER A 45 4.16 -3.62 10.28
CA SER A 45 4.98 -3.31 9.09
C SER A 45 6.34 -2.74 9.43
N LYS A 46 6.59 -2.39 10.68
CA LYS A 46 7.79 -1.65 11.11
C LYS A 46 9.11 -2.29 10.66
N LEU A 47 9.22 -3.61 10.73
CA LEU A 47 10.45 -4.32 10.38
C LEU A 47 10.79 -4.30 8.89
N LEU A 48 9.84 -3.92 8.03
CA LEU A 48 10.09 -3.81 6.60
C LEU A 48 10.86 -2.54 6.21
N PHE A 49 10.87 -1.53 7.09
CA PHE A 49 11.39 -0.20 6.78
C PHE A 49 12.71 0.08 7.49
N PRO A 50 13.65 0.73 6.80
CA PRO A 50 14.83 1.27 7.47
C PRO A 50 14.44 2.47 8.31
N ASP A 51 15.34 2.92 9.19
CA ASP A 51 15.14 4.16 9.94
C ASP A 51 14.96 5.32 8.97
N ASN A 52 13.84 6.01 9.09
CA ASN A 52 13.50 7.14 8.23
C ASN A 52 12.57 8.07 9.00
N GLU A 53 12.92 9.36 9.07
CA GLU A 53 12.17 10.35 9.84
C GLU A 53 10.71 10.51 9.38
N ARG A 54 10.44 10.23 8.10
CA ARG A 54 9.10 10.36 7.53
C ARG A 54 8.22 9.16 7.79
N VAL A 55 8.80 8.02 8.20
CA VAL A 55 8.03 6.80 8.49
C VAL A 55 7.57 6.84 9.94
N THR A 56 6.26 6.82 10.13
CA THR A 56 5.64 6.94 11.45
C THR A 56 4.74 5.75 11.72
N VAL A 57 4.97 5.06 12.82
CA VAL A 57 4.14 3.92 13.23
C VAL A 57 2.87 4.42 13.88
N THR A 58 1.72 3.90 13.44
CA THR A 58 0.43 4.17 14.05
C THR A 58 -0.50 2.97 13.90
N ASP A 59 -1.22 2.63 14.95
CA ASP A 59 -2.32 1.66 14.91
C ASP A 59 -3.69 2.35 15.05
N ASP A 60 -3.67 3.68 15.16
CA ASP A 60 -4.87 4.50 15.17
C ASP A 60 -4.98 5.23 13.83
N THR A 61 -5.95 4.82 13.01
CA THR A 61 -6.18 5.42 11.70
C THR A 61 -7.33 6.42 11.69
N THR A 62 -7.89 6.75 12.84
CA THR A 62 -9.05 7.66 12.91
C THR A 62 -8.74 9.06 12.37
N PHE A 63 -7.48 9.50 12.43
CA PHE A 63 -7.11 10.80 11.89
C PHE A 63 -7.23 10.89 10.36
N PHE A 64 -7.25 9.77 9.65
CA PHE A 64 -7.48 9.76 8.20
C PHE A 64 -8.95 9.99 7.84
N MET A 65 -9.83 9.91 8.80
CA MET A 65 -11.26 10.20 8.58
C MET A 65 -11.51 11.70 8.43
N LYS A 66 -10.53 12.53 8.74
CA LYS A 66 -10.60 13.99 8.56
C LYS A 66 -10.06 14.34 7.18
N GLU A 67 -10.59 15.38 6.57
CA GLU A 67 -10.14 15.85 5.27
C GLU A 67 -8.68 16.33 5.31
N SER A 68 -8.05 16.36 4.14
CA SER A 68 -6.73 16.94 3.87
C SER A 68 -5.52 16.10 4.25
N ALA A 69 -5.60 14.79 4.27
CA ALA A 69 -4.40 14.00 4.45
C ALA A 69 -3.58 13.98 3.16
N GLU A 70 -2.53 14.79 3.10
CA GLU A 70 -1.50 14.70 2.06
C GLU A 70 -0.57 13.52 2.30
N ASP A 71 -0.75 12.84 3.42
CA ASP A 71 0.10 11.77 3.87
C ASP A 71 -0.40 10.41 3.39
N TYR A 72 0.52 9.46 3.41
CA TYR A 72 0.27 8.11 2.92
C TYR A 72 0.11 7.14 4.08
N TYR A 73 -0.70 6.10 3.86
CA TYR A 73 -0.79 4.96 4.77
C TYR A 73 -0.51 3.67 4.00
N PHE A 74 0.50 2.93 4.45
CA PHE A 74 0.80 1.61 3.90
C PHE A 74 0.00 0.55 4.67
N MET A 75 -0.96 -0.07 3.97
CA MET A 75 -1.87 -1.04 4.56
C MET A 75 -1.46 -2.45 4.17
N GLU A 76 -0.89 -3.19 5.13
CA GLU A 76 -0.66 -4.63 4.96
C GLU A 76 -1.83 -5.45 5.49
N LYS A 77 -2.39 -5.04 6.63
CA LYS A 77 -3.58 -5.64 7.22
C LYS A 77 -4.79 -4.83 6.78
N LYS A 78 -5.75 -5.50 6.17
CA LYS A 78 -6.94 -4.81 5.67
C LYS A 78 -7.69 -4.13 6.80
N LEU A 79 -7.90 -2.82 6.67
CA LEU A 79 -8.64 -2.05 7.65
C LEU A 79 -10.13 -2.42 7.61
N PRO A 80 -10.79 -2.55 8.77
CA PRO A 80 -12.24 -2.71 8.80
C PRO A 80 -12.89 -1.45 8.21
N ASP A 81 -14.00 -1.62 7.55
CA ASP A 81 -14.76 -0.51 6.93
C ASP A 81 -13.90 0.36 5.99
N LEU A 82 -13.02 -0.28 5.21
CA LEU A 82 -12.12 0.42 4.30
C LEU A 82 -12.87 1.42 3.40
N LYS A 83 -14.07 1.08 2.96
CA LYS A 83 -14.89 1.94 2.09
C LYS A 83 -15.30 3.24 2.76
N SER A 84 -15.27 3.34 4.08
CA SER A 84 -15.63 4.53 4.82
C SER A 84 -14.52 5.58 4.88
N TYR A 85 -13.30 5.21 4.52
CA TYR A 85 -12.16 6.13 4.54
C TYR A 85 -12.17 7.03 3.31
N PRO A 86 -11.83 8.31 3.45
CA PRO A 86 -11.80 9.26 2.34
C PRO A 86 -10.51 9.08 1.52
N ILE A 87 -10.46 8.04 0.69
CA ILE A 87 -9.28 7.71 -0.11
C ILE A 87 -9.27 8.59 -1.36
N SER A 88 -8.27 9.46 -1.47
CA SER A 88 -8.09 10.36 -2.61
C SER A 88 -7.15 9.80 -3.66
N GLU A 89 -6.21 8.96 -3.23
CA GLU A 89 -5.21 8.37 -4.11
C GLU A 89 -4.91 6.95 -3.64
N LEU A 90 -4.76 6.04 -4.60
CA LEU A 90 -4.53 4.63 -4.33
C LEU A 90 -3.29 4.18 -5.09
N ILE A 91 -2.30 3.67 -4.38
CA ILE A 91 -1.09 3.13 -4.96
C ILE A 91 -1.10 1.62 -4.76
N ILE A 92 -1.06 0.87 -5.86
CA ILE A 92 -1.06 -0.58 -5.82
C ILE A 92 0.28 -1.10 -6.34
N TYR A 93 0.98 -1.87 -5.51
CA TYR A 93 2.14 -2.63 -5.93
C TYR A 93 1.70 -4.06 -6.22
N HIS A 94 1.94 -4.53 -7.43
CA HIS A 94 1.63 -5.91 -7.83
C HIS A 94 2.90 -6.73 -7.74
N TRP A 95 2.84 -7.82 -6.97
CA TRP A 95 3.94 -8.78 -6.89
C TRP A 95 4.20 -9.48 -8.22
N ASN A 96 3.17 -9.55 -9.08
CA ASN A 96 3.18 -10.29 -10.33
C ASN A 96 3.48 -11.78 -10.09
N ARG A 97 2.96 -12.30 -8.99
CA ARG A 97 3.03 -13.69 -8.59
C ARG A 97 1.71 -14.12 -7.98
N HIS A 98 1.49 -15.43 -8.01
CA HIS A 98 0.36 -16.06 -7.35
C HIS A 98 0.82 -16.52 -5.97
N TYR A 99 0.17 -16.02 -4.94
CA TYR A 99 0.38 -16.45 -3.55
C TYR A 99 -0.92 -16.98 -2.95
N PRO A 100 -0.84 -17.88 -1.96
CA PRO A 100 -2.05 -18.23 -1.20
C PRO A 100 -2.63 -16.97 -0.56
N SER A 101 -3.96 -16.85 -0.56
CA SER A 101 -4.67 -15.68 -0.03
C SER A 101 -5.93 -16.11 0.68
N ASP A 102 -6.24 -15.47 1.80
CA ASP A 102 -7.51 -15.59 2.51
C ASP A 102 -8.12 -14.22 2.83
N VAL A 103 -7.43 -13.14 2.48
CA VAL A 103 -7.95 -11.77 2.53
C VAL A 103 -7.64 -11.09 1.21
N TRP A 104 -8.65 -10.49 0.59
CA TRP A 104 -8.53 -9.82 -0.70
C TRP A 104 -8.88 -8.34 -0.59
N PHE A 105 -8.22 -7.54 -1.45
CA PHE A 105 -8.54 -6.14 -1.60
C PHE A 105 -9.84 -6.01 -2.39
N ASP A 106 -10.80 -5.25 -1.88
CA ASP A 106 -12.15 -5.18 -2.44
C ASP A 106 -12.65 -3.76 -2.74
N LEU A 107 -11.75 -2.79 -2.78
CA LEU A 107 -12.15 -1.43 -3.13
C LEU A 107 -12.51 -1.37 -4.61
N ASP A 108 -13.58 -0.65 -4.93
CA ASP A 108 -14.07 -0.52 -6.31
C ASP A 108 -13.16 0.43 -7.10
N LEU A 109 -12.34 -0.13 -7.99
CA LEU A 109 -11.38 0.63 -8.80
C LEU A 109 -12.07 1.51 -9.86
N SER A 110 -13.34 1.25 -10.17
CA SER A 110 -14.07 2.10 -11.12
C SER A 110 -14.29 3.53 -10.62
N LEU A 111 -14.13 3.74 -9.32
CA LEU A 111 -14.20 5.06 -8.69
C LEU A 111 -12.92 5.88 -8.88
N PHE A 112 -11.88 5.27 -9.43
CA PHE A 112 -10.56 5.85 -9.57
C PHE A 112 -10.13 5.87 -11.04
N GLU A 113 -9.22 6.78 -11.35
CA GLU A 113 -8.60 6.88 -12.67
C GLU A 113 -7.13 6.46 -12.55
N LEU A 114 -6.71 5.54 -13.41
CA LEU A 114 -5.31 5.13 -13.48
C LEU A 114 -4.48 6.25 -14.10
N CYS A 115 -3.51 6.78 -13.34
CA CYS A 115 -2.67 7.91 -13.73
C CYS A 115 -1.24 7.53 -14.08
N GLU A 116 -0.73 6.44 -13.52
CA GLU A 116 0.65 6.02 -13.73
C GLU A 116 0.79 4.52 -13.58
N ILE A 117 1.59 3.90 -14.44
CA ILE A 117 2.04 2.51 -14.33
C ILE A 117 3.55 2.51 -14.48
N LYS A 118 4.25 1.81 -13.58
CA LYS A 118 5.69 1.63 -13.65
C LYS A 118 6.05 0.21 -13.28
N ASP A 119 6.86 -0.43 -14.13
CA ASP A 119 7.47 -1.73 -13.83
C ASP A 119 8.90 -1.53 -13.36
N PHE A 120 9.34 -2.32 -12.39
CA PHE A 120 10.73 -2.33 -11.96
C PHE A 120 11.12 -3.70 -11.43
N GLU A 121 12.43 -3.97 -11.46
CA GLU A 121 12.98 -5.21 -10.90
C GLU A 121 13.01 -5.12 -9.38
N GLY A 122 12.45 -6.13 -8.70
CA GLY A 122 12.52 -6.25 -7.26
C GLY A 122 13.82 -6.88 -6.78
N SER A 123 14.01 -6.93 -5.46
CA SER A 123 15.13 -7.64 -4.85
C SER A 123 14.86 -9.14 -4.74
N SER A 124 13.59 -9.54 -4.60
CA SER A 124 13.17 -10.94 -4.51
C SER A 124 12.08 -11.30 -5.53
N HIS A 125 11.77 -10.39 -6.44
CA HIS A 125 10.77 -10.58 -7.50
C HIS A 125 11.37 -10.09 -8.82
N GLU A 126 11.10 -10.80 -9.91
CA GLU A 126 11.63 -10.42 -11.23
C GLU A 126 11.08 -9.09 -11.71
N LYS A 127 9.78 -8.88 -11.51
CA LYS A 127 9.12 -7.65 -11.90
C LYS A 127 8.04 -7.30 -10.91
N ILE A 128 8.06 -6.06 -10.44
CA ILE A 128 7.00 -5.48 -9.61
C ILE A 128 6.37 -4.37 -10.45
N THR A 129 5.04 -4.26 -10.42
CA THR A 129 4.32 -3.22 -11.11
C THR A 129 3.67 -2.29 -10.10
N ARG A 130 3.94 -0.99 -10.21
CA ARG A 130 3.30 0.03 -9.40
C ARG A 130 2.28 0.79 -10.24
N GLU A 131 1.05 0.84 -9.76
CA GLU A 131 -0.02 1.62 -10.36
C GLU A 131 -0.43 2.73 -9.40
N VAL A 132 -0.63 3.94 -9.95
CA VAL A 132 -1.13 5.08 -9.17
C VAL A 132 -2.51 5.45 -9.72
N PHE A 133 -3.49 5.41 -8.85
CA PHE A 133 -4.88 5.77 -9.15
C PHE A 133 -5.26 7.02 -8.38
N LYS A 134 -6.03 7.91 -8.99
CA LYS A 134 -6.59 9.08 -8.33
C LYS A 134 -8.11 9.01 -8.41
N LYS A 135 -8.77 9.43 -7.35
CA LYS A 135 -10.22 9.45 -7.30
C LYS A 135 -10.78 10.38 -8.38
N LYS A 136 -11.78 9.89 -9.08
CA LYS A 136 -12.49 10.67 -10.11
C LYS A 136 -13.28 11.82 -9.52
#